data_8919e9f3c59ce2055afb4ecd2ae9f5cb
#
_entry.id   8919e9f3c59ce2055afb4ecd2ae9f5cb
#
_cell.length_a   1.000
_cell.length_b   1.000
_cell.length_c   1.000
_cell.angle_alpha   90.00
_cell.angle_beta   90.00
_cell.angle_gamma   90.00
#
_symmetry.space_group_name_H-M   'P 1'
#
loop_
_entity.id
_entity.type
_entity.pdbx_description
1 polymer ?
#
loop_
_entity_poly.entity_id
_entity_poly.type
_entity_poly.pdbx_seq_one_letter_code
_entity_poly.pdbx_strand_id
1 'polypeptide(L)'
;TPDTKVFNCAKGGRSSRLFLNEGRFDKIDESIQAGDYLLIEFCHNDDSSKGYSTMFNRMTELGIPDEDGRYPVIPGERVPKDYIPKEYIDALMKDDSIADKEAVLASVKAFNNTYPNDTYYPYSPNGEKGSFKWFIKQYIDMAREHNAVPVLVTAPARTAFNKDGTIKDGPGLHGGDNFCYIRAMKQIGEETHTPVIDLFSYTVKLFESIG
;
A
#
# COMPACT_ATOMS: atom_id res chain seq x y z
N THR A 1 -1.28 6.85 28.99
CA THR A 1 -0.96 6.38 30.36
C THR A 1 0.54 6.27 30.52
N PRO A 2 1.14 6.43 31.72
CA PRO A 2 2.61 6.38 31.94
C PRO A 2 3.26 5.07 31.50
N ASP A 3 2.47 4.00 31.37
CA ASP A 3 2.96 2.64 31.07
C ASP A 3 2.76 2.22 29.61
N THR A 4 2.32 3.12 28.73
CA THR A 4 2.14 2.81 27.31
C THR A 4 3.49 2.80 26.61
N LYS A 5 3.85 1.67 25.97
CA LYS A 5 5.04 1.55 25.12
C LYS A 5 4.64 1.65 23.66
N VAL A 6 5.42 2.37 22.87
CA VAL A 6 5.22 2.48 21.41
C VAL A 6 6.37 1.77 20.71
N PHE A 7 6.03 0.80 19.87
CA PHE A 7 6.97 0.09 19.02
C PHE A 7 6.79 0.56 17.57
N ASN A 8 7.79 1.25 17.03
CA ASN A 8 7.75 1.70 15.64
C ASN A 8 8.29 0.61 14.71
N CYS A 9 7.41 -0.16 14.10
CA CYS A 9 7.73 -1.18 13.11
C CYS A 9 7.72 -0.64 11.67
N ALA A 10 7.35 0.63 11.47
CA ALA A 10 7.23 1.22 10.13
C ALA A 10 8.60 1.30 9.42
N LYS A 11 8.57 1.20 8.10
CA LYS A 11 9.74 1.35 7.25
C LYS A 11 9.41 2.24 6.05
N GLY A 12 10.14 3.32 5.91
CA GLY A 12 9.97 4.23 4.78
C GLY A 12 10.13 3.52 3.43
N GLY A 13 9.33 3.93 2.44
CA GLY A 13 9.37 3.37 1.08
C GLY A 13 8.64 2.02 0.89
N ARG A 14 7.85 1.56 1.88
CA ARG A 14 7.12 0.28 1.78
C ARG A 14 5.65 0.50 1.52
N SER A 15 5.13 -0.27 0.56
CA SER A 15 3.70 -0.45 0.36
C SER A 15 3.15 -1.55 1.26
N SER A 16 1.83 -1.68 1.30
CA SER A 16 1.16 -2.73 2.05
C SER A 16 1.63 -4.14 1.62
N ARG A 17 1.76 -4.39 0.31
CA ARG A 17 2.26 -5.65 -0.24
C ARG A 17 3.76 -5.85 0.01
N LEU A 18 4.59 -4.83 -0.25
CA LEU A 18 6.05 -4.94 -0.11
C LEU A 18 6.46 -5.24 1.34
N PHE A 19 5.75 -4.69 2.31
CA PHE A 19 6.01 -4.92 3.72
C PHE A 19 5.83 -6.41 4.11
N LEU A 20 4.82 -7.08 3.52
CA LEU A 20 4.65 -8.55 3.65
C LEU A 20 5.80 -9.30 2.97
N ASN A 21 6.11 -8.94 1.72
CA ASN A 21 7.14 -9.63 0.93
C ASN A 21 8.54 -9.57 1.58
N GLU A 22 8.84 -8.51 2.33
CA GLU A 22 10.10 -8.36 3.08
C GLU A 22 10.11 -9.13 4.42
N GLY A 23 9.06 -9.89 4.78
CA GLY A 23 8.94 -10.59 6.06
C GLY A 23 8.84 -9.65 7.27
N ARG A 24 8.41 -8.40 7.06
CA ARG A 24 8.22 -7.43 8.15
C ARG A 24 6.91 -7.64 8.88
N PHE A 25 5.92 -8.10 8.16
CA PHE A 25 4.65 -8.53 8.71
C PHE A 25 4.86 -9.66 9.72
N ASP A 26 5.65 -10.68 9.35
CA ASP A 26 5.91 -11.85 10.18
C ASP A 26 6.54 -11.44 11.53
N LYS A 27 7.40 -10.41 11.53
CA LYS A 27 8.00 -9.88 12.77
C LYS A 27 6.99 -9.19 13.70
N ILE A 28 5.94 -8.59 13.15
CA ILE A 28 4.85 -8.03 13.97
C ILE A 28 3.99 -9.18 14.50
N ASP A 29 3.65 -10.13 13.64
CA ASP A 29 2.87 -11.33 13.97
C ASP A 29 3.50 -12.12 15.13
N GLU A 30 4.83 -12.30 15.11
CA GLU A 30 5.58 -12.96 16.17
C GLU A 30 5.62 -12.18 17.52
N SER A 31 5.38 -10.87 17.51
CA SER A 31 5.59 -10.01 18.67
C SER A 31 4.34 -9.38 19.27
N ILE A 32 3.28 -9.24 18.49
CA ILE A 32 2.02 -8.62 18.93
C ILE A 32 1.30 -9.49 19.97
N GLN A 33 0.68 -8.86 20.94
CA GLN A 33 0.04 -9.53 22.06
C GLN A 33 -1.42 -9.09 22.26
N ALA A 34 -2.17 -9.90 22.98
CA ALA A 34 -3.54 -9.56 23.34
C ALA A 34 -3.61 -8.24 24.12
N GLY A 35 -4.49 -7.35 23.66
CA GLY A 35 -4.66 -6.02 24.21
C GLY A 35 -3.76 -4.93 23.61
N ASP A 36 -2.83 -5.28 22.73
CA ASP A 36 -2.06 -4.29 21.96
C ASP A 36 -2.94 -3.56 20.94
N TYR A 37 -2.51 -2.38 20.54
CA TYR A 37 -3.10 -1.62 19.44
C TYR A 37 -2.14 -1.65 18.25
N LEU A 38 -2.62 -2.12 17.09
CA LEU A 38 -1.88 -2.08 15.84
C LEU A 38 -2.37 -0.91 14.97
N LEU A 39 -1.56 0.16 14.87
CA LEU A 39 -1.84 1.27 13.96
C LEU A 39 -1.32 0.92 12.57
N ILE A 40 -2.20 0.91 11.57
CA ILE A 40 -1.93 0.49 10.20
C ILE A 40 -2.08 1.69 9.27
N GLU A 41 -0.97 2.18 8.72
CA GLU A 41 -0.94 3.27 7.75
C GLU A 41 -0.16 2.86 6.52
N PHE A 42 -0.84 2.77 5.38
CA PHE A 42 -0.28 2.54 4.06
C PHE A 42 -0.99 3.43 3.04
N CYS A 43 -0.39 3.65 1.90
CA CYS A 43 -0.94 4.32 0.73
C CYS A 43 0.16 4.89 -0.16
N HIS A 44 1.11 5.64 0.40
CA HIS A 44 2.06 6.47 -0.33
C HIS A 44 2.88 5.70 -1.36
N ASN A 45 3.27 4.48 -1.01
CA ASN A 45 4.08 3.62 -1.88
C ASN A 45 3.23 2.61 -2.64
N ASP A 46 2.00 2.39 -2.22
CA ASP A 46 1.02 1.62 -2.96
C ASP A 46 0.60 2.36 -4.23
N ASP A 47 0.44 3.69 -4.13
CA ASP A 47 0.11 4.60 -5.24
C ASP A 47 1.35 5.08 -6.03
N SER A 48 2.45 4.38 -6.01
CA SER A 48 3.65 4.85 -6.69
C SER A 48 3.66 4.49 -8.17
N SER A 49 3.17 5.38 -9.01
CA SER A 49 3.10 5.22 -10.48
C SER A 49 4.41 5.51 -11.23
N LYS A 50 5.55 5.64 -10.54
CA LYS A 50 6.80 6.08 -11.16
C LYS A 50 7.72 4.91 -11.55
N GLY A 51 7.75 4.58 -12.83
CA GLY A 51 8.70 3.67 -13.44
C GLY A 51 8.46 2.18 -13.16
N TYR A 52 8.94 1.34 -14.05
CA TYR A 52 8.71 -0.11 -14.03
C TYR A 52 9.22 -0.80 -12.77
N SER A 53 10.42 -0.47 -12.29
CA SER A 53 10.96 -1.07 -11.06
C SER A 53 10.13 -0.70 -9.83
N THR A 54 9.62 0.53 -9.78
CA THR A 54 8.76 0.98 -8.69
C THR A 54 7.39 0.29 -8.71
N MET A 55 6.76 0.19 -9.88
CA MET A 55 5.51 -0.56 -10.04
C MET A 55 5.68 -2.00 -9.59
N PHE A 56 6.69 -2.68 -10.11
CA PHE A 56 6.95 -4.07 -9.78
C PHE A 56 7.20 -4.29 -8.29
N ASN A 57 8.03 -3.46 -7.67
CA ASN A 57 8.46 -3.69 -6.30
C ASN A 57 7.48 -3.17 -5.25
N ARG A 58 6.76 -2.07 -5.52
CA ARG A 58 5.97 -1.38 -4.49
C ARG A 58 4.49 -1.27 -4.79
N MET A 59 4.14 -0.91 -6.02
CA MET A 59 2.77 -0.57 -6.37
C MET A 59 1.78 -1.69 -6.05
N THR A 60 0.64 -1.32 -5.48
CA THR A 60 -0.43 -2.25 -5.13
C THR A 60 -1.73 -1.71 -5.71
N GLU A 61 -2.32 -2.43 -6.64
CA GLU A 61 -3.52 -1.98 -7.32
C GLU A 61 -4.76 -2.02 -6.43
N LEU A 62 -5.70 -1.12 -6.71
CA LEU A 62 -6.98 -1.04 -6.00
C LEU A 62 -8.00 -2.08 -6.47
N GLY A 63 -7.88 -2.51 -7.72
CA GLY A 63 -8.93 -3.22 -8.44
C GLY A 63 -9.93 -2.26 -9.09
N ILE A 64 -10.81 -2.81 -9.92
CA ILE A 64 -11.87 -2.04 -10.58
C ILE A 64 -13.00 -1.83 -9.57
N PRO A 65 -13.39 -0.58 -9.27
CA PRO A 65 -14.48 -0.33 -8.35
C PRO A 65 -15.83 -0.74 -8.96
N ASP A 66 -16.78 -1.09 -8.10
CA ASP A 66 -18.17 -1.35 -8.50
C ASP A 66 -18.94 -0.05 -8.85
N GLU A 67 -20.24 -0.18 -9.15
CA GLU A 67 -21.11 0.93 -9.52
C GLU A 67 -21.25 2.00 -8.41
N ASP A 68 -21.07 1.61 -7.15
CA ASP A 68 -21.07 2.49 -5.99
C ASP A 68 -19.69 3.09 -5.67
N GLY A 69 -18.69 2.79 -6.51
CA GLY A 69 -17.31 3.26 -6.34
C GLY A 69 -16.55 2.55 -5.21
N ARG A 70 -16.99 1.35 -4.79
CA ARG A 70 -16.32 0.54 -3.79
C ARG A 70 -15.27 -0.36 -4.44
N TYR A 71 -14.06 -0.32 -3.92
CA TYR A 71 -12.97 -1.17 -4.39
C TYR A 71 -13.11 -2.61 -3.88
N PRO A 72 -12.73 -3.62 -4.69
CA PRO A 72 -12.85 -5.02 -4.31
C PRO A 72 -11.78 -5.46 -3.30
N VAL A 73 -12.08 -6.54 -2.57
CA VAL A 73 -11.11 -7.31 -1.79
C VAL A 73 -10.74 -8.55 -2.60
N ILE A 74 -9.66 -8.47 -3.37
CA ILE A 74 -9.20 -9.57 -4.25
C ILE A 74 -7.98 -10.23 -3.59
N PRO A 75 -8.03 -11.56 -3.33
CA PRO A 75 -6.93 -12.28 -2.70
C PRO A 75 -5.60 -12.15 -3.44
N GLY A 76 -4.52 -11.99 -2.67
CA GLY A 76 -3.16 -12.03 -3.20
C GLY A 76 -2.74 -13.44 -3.59
N GLU A 77 -2.14 -13.59 -4.77
CA GLU A 77 -1.56 -14.85 -5.25
C GLU A 77 -0.10 -14.95 -4.83
N ARG A 78 0.31 -16.09 -4.27
CA ARG A 78 1.72 -16.38 -3.94
C ARG A 78 2.46 -16.88 -5.17
N VAL A 79 3.68 -16.38 -5.35
CA VAL A 79 4.58 -16.77 -6.44
C VAL A 79 6.03 -16.90 -5.91
N PRO A 80 6.89 -17.69 -6.58
CA PRO A 80 8.32 -17.70 -6.28
C PRO A 80 8.90 -16.27 -6.30
N LYS A 81 9.82 -15.97 -5.39
CA LYS A 81 10.38 -14.60 -5.25
C LYS A 81 11.08 -14.07 -6.49
N ASP A 82 11.61 -14.94 -7.33
CA ASP A 82 12.26 -14.60 -8.59
C ASP A 82 11.31 -14.55 -9.79
N TYR A 83 10.02 -14.81 -9.58
CA TYR A 83 9.01 -14.76 -10.63
C TYR A 83 8.81 -13.35 -11.16
N ILE A 84 8.88 -13.19 -12.47
CA ILE A 84 8.54 -11.94 -13.18
C ILE A 84 7.45 -12.28 -14.19
N PRO A 85 6.26 -11.66 -14.07
CA PRO A 85 5.16 -11.94 -15.00
C PRO A 85 5.53 -11.60 -16.43
N LYS A 86 5.07 -12.46 -17.36
CA LYS A 86 5.31 -12.24 -18.79
C LYS A 86 4.70 -10.93 -19.27
N GLU A 87 3.49 -10.61 -18.82
CA GLU A 87 2.79 -9.36 -19.15
C GLU A 87 3.57 -8.12 -18.72
N TYR A 88 4.28 -8.17 -17.60
CA TYR A 88 5.18 -7.10 -17.18
C TYR A 88 6.36 -6.95 -18.12
N ILE A 89 7.01 -8.09 -18.50
CA ILE A 89 8.12 -8.10 -19.43
C ILE A 89 7.67 -7.55 -20.79
N ASP A 90 6.53 -8.02 -21.31
CA ASP A 90 5.98 -7.61 -22.58
C ASP A 90 5.65 -6.10 -22.60
N ALA A 91 5.12 -5.56 -21.52
CA ALA A 91 4.84 -4.13 -21.38
C ALA A 91 6.12 -3.30 -21.36
N LEU A 92 7.11 -3.72 -20.57
CA LEU A 92 8.41 -3.06 -20.51
C LEU A 92 9.11 -3.06 -21.89
N MET A 93 9.08 -4.18 -22.60
CA MET A 93 9.73 -4.30 -23.92
C MET A 93 9.07 -3.42 -24.98
N LYS A 94 7.78 -3.12 -24.85
CA LYS A 94 7.03 -2.24 -25.76
C LYS A 94 7.13 -0.75 -25.43
N ASP A 95 7.62 -0.40 -24.25
CA ASP A 95 7.71 1.01 -23.84
C ASP A 95 8.97 1.68 -24.41
N ASP A 96 8.78 2.50 -25.45
CA ASP A 96 9.87 3.22 -26.09
C ASP A 96 10.45 4.36 -25.26
N SER A 97 9.79 4.75 -24.17
CA SER A 97 10.32 5.77 -23.23
C SER A 97 11.45 5.23 -22.36
N ILE A 98 11.62 3.90 -22.28
CA ILE A 98 12.63 3.22 -21.47
C ILE A 98 13.86 2.89 -22.35
N ALA A 99 14.94 3.62 -22.12
CA ALA A 99 16.16 3.48 -22.91
C ALA A 99 16.90 2.15 -22.67
N ASP A 100 16.98 1.70 -21.40
CA ASP A 100 17.68 0.47 -21.02
C ASP A 100 16.73 -0.48 -20.26
N LYS A 101 16.04 -1.31 -21.01
CA LYS A 101 15.05 -2.27 -20.53
C LYS A 101 15.72 -3.44 -19.77
N GLU A 102 16.93 -3.80 -20.17
CA GLU A 102 17.71 -4.87 -19.53
C GLU A 102 18.15 -4.43 -18.12
N ALA A 103 18.61 -3.19 -17.97
CA ALA A 103 18.95 -2.64 -16.65
C ALA A 103 17.75 -2.58 -15.71
N VAL A 104 16.56 -2.24 -16.23
CA VAL A 104 15.32 -2.29 -15.43
C VAL A 104 15.03 -3.71 -14.96
N LEU A 105 15.08 -4.71 -15.86
CA LEU A 105 14.86 -6.12 -15.46
C LEU A 105 15.92 -6.62 -14.48
N ALA A 106 17.17 -6.25 -14.67
CA ALA A 106 18.26 -6.60 -13.75
C ALA A 106 18.02 -5.99 -12.35
N SER A 107 17.57 -4.74 -12.30
CA SER A 107 17.22 -4.06 -11.05
C SER A 107 16.07 -4.76 -10.32
N VAL A 108 15.02 -5.17 -11.05
CA VAL A 108 13.88 -5.93 -10.49
C VAL A 108 14.36 -7.26 -9.92
N LYS A 109 15.17 -8.03 -10.67
CA LYS A 109 15.72 -9.31 -10.21
C LYS A 109 16.60 -9.15 -8.97
N ALA A 110 17.47 -8.15 -8.96
CA ALA A 110 18.33 -7.86 -7.83
C ALA A 110 17.53 -7.54 -6.57
N PHE A 111 16.45 -6.75 -6.72
CA PHE A 111 15.56 -6.44 -5.61
C PHE A 111 14.80 -7.68 -5.12
N ASN A 112 14.25 -8.49 -6.02
CA ASN A 112 13.53 -9.72 -5.67
C ASN A 112 14.41 -10.70 -4.87
N ASN A 113 15.70 -10.77 -5.19
CA ASN A 113 16.65 -11.61 -4.46
C ASN A 113 16.83 -11.19 -2.99
N THR A 114 16.42 -9.99 -2.61
CA THR A 114 16.44 -9.54 -1.20
C THR A 114 15.30 -10.10 -0.36
N TYR A 115 14.27 -10.66 -0.98
CA TYR A 115 13.15 -11.24 -0.24
C TYR A 115 13.56 -12.54 0.47
N PRO A 116 13.09 -12.75 1.72
CA PRO A 116 13.43 -13.96 2.46
C PRO A 116 12.74 -15.21 1.91
N ASN A 117 11.53 -15.07 1.40
CA ASN A 117 10.64 -16.16 1.00
C ASN A 117 9.93 -15.87 -0.32
N ASP A 118 9.07 -16.77 -0.75
CA ASP A 118 8.09 -16.54 -1.80
C ASP A 118 7.26 -15.29 -1.50
N THR A 119 6.87 -14.56 -2.55
CA THR A 119 6.24 -13.26 -2.46
C THR A 119 4.81 -13.31 -2.95
N TYR A 120 4.05 -12.25 -2.69
CA TYR A 120 2.81 -12.03 -3.40
C TYR A 120 3.09 -11.53 -4.81
N TYR A 121 2.19 -11.92 -5.72
CA TYR A 121 2.26 -11.50 -7.12
C TYR A 121 2.58 -10.00 -7.20
N PRO A 122 3.60 -9.63 -7.99
CA PRO A 122 4.15 -8.28 -7.88
C PRO A 122 3.13 -7.23 -8.30
N TYR A 123 2.89 -7.06 -9.55
CA TYR A 123 1.97 -6.07 -10.08
C TYR A 123 1.02 -6.76 -11.04
N SER A 124 -0.27 -6.67 -10.77
CA SER A 124 -1.29 -7.12 -11.73
C SER A 124 -2.17 -5.93 -12.10
N PRO A 125 -2.27 -5.58 -13.38
CA PRO A 125 -3.23 -4.57 -13.83
C PRO A 125 -4.62 -4.91 -13.29
N ASN A 126 -5.34 -3.93 -12.79
CA ASN A 126 -6.66 -4.09 -12.15
C ASN A 126 -6.70 -4.93 -10.87
N GLY A 127 -5.55 -5.31 -10.30
CA GLY A 127 -5.47 -5.98 -8.99
C GLY A 127 -6.02 -7.41 -8.94
N GLU A 128 -6.13 -8.13 -10.08
CA GLU A 128 -6.73 -9.47 -10.14
C GLU A 128 -6.01 -10.51 -9.26
N LYS A 129 -4.75 -10.26 -8.92
CA LYS A 129 -3.91 -11.15 -8.10
C LYS A 129 -3.48 -10.53 -6.77
N GLY A 130 -4.30 -9.66 -6.24
CA GLY A 130 -4.12 -9.02 -4.95
C GLY A 130 -4.42 -7.51 -5.00
N SER A 131 -5.49 -7.10 -4.35
CA SER A 131 -5.87 -5.69 -4.25
C SER A 131 -5.38 -5.06 -2.95
N PHE A 132 -5.25 -3.73 -2.95
CA PHE A 132 -4.85 -2.94 -1.78
C PHE A 132 -5.67 -3.28 -0.53
N LYS A 133 -7.00 -3.34 -0.66
CA LYS A 133 -7.89 -3.67 0.47
C LYS A 133 -7.62 -5.06 1.03
N TRP A 134 -7.27 -6.03 0.16
CA TRP A 134 -6.93 -7.37 0.62
C TRP A 134 -5.65 -7.37 1.44
N PHE A 135 -4.62 -6.63 0.99
CA PHE A 135 -3.37 -6.53 1.75
C PHE A 135 -3.58 -5.83 3.10
N ILE A 136 -4.38 -4.75 3.15
CA ILE A 136 -4.74 -4.10 4.42
C ILE A 136 -5.48 -5.07 5.35
N LYS A 137 -6.38 -5.89 4.79
CA LYS A 137 -7.12 -6.90 5.56
C LYS A 137 -6.21 -7.92 6.25
N GLN A 138 -5.05 -8.27 5.67
CA GLN A 138 -4.11 -9.19 6.32
C GLN A 138 -3.65 -8.65 7.68
N TYR A 139 -3.34 -7.36 7.78
CA TYR A 139 -2.94 -6.72 9.06
C TYR A 139 -4.08 -6.66 10.06
N ILE A 140 -5.30 -6.43 9.60
CA ILE A 140 -6.50 -6.42 10.44
C ILE A 140 -6.75 -7.81 11.03
N ASP A 141 -6.72 -8.83 10.17
CA ASP A 141 -6.99 -10.21 10.57
C ASP A 141 -5.93 -10.71 11.55
N MET A 142 -4.65 -10.50 11.26
CA MET A 142 -3.53 -10.86 12.14
C MET A 142 -3.68 -10.23 13.53
N ALA A 143 -3.95 -8.93 13.61
CA ALA A 143 -4.15 -8.27 14.91
C ALA A 143 -5.31 -8.91 15.70
N ARG A 144 -6.41 -9.26 15.04
CA ARG A 144 -7.57 -9.91 15.67
C ARG A 144 -7.29 -11.34 16.11
N GLU A 145 -6.52 -12.10 15.34
CA GLU A 145 -6.10 -13.45 15.68
C GLU A 145 -5.30 -13.48 17.01
N HIS A 146 -4.53 -12.42 17.26
CA HIS A 146 -3.81 -12.21 18.52
C HIS A 146 -4.65 -11.53 19.63
N ASN A 147 -5.95 -11.27 19.41
CA ASN A 147 -6.77 -10.46 20.31
C ASN A 147 -6.22 -9.04 20.55
N ALA A 148 -5.51 -8.49 19.60
CA ALA A 148 -5.09 -7.09 19.53
C ALA A 148 -6.14 -6.26 18.80
N VAL A 149 -6.06 -4.94 18.92
CA VAL A 149 -7.02 -3.99 18.36
C VAL A 149 -6.41 -3.35 17.11
N PRO A 150 -6.85 -3.69 15.88
CA PRO A 150 -6.43 -2.98 14.69
C PRO A 150 -7.06 -1.59 14.62
N VAL A 151 -6.28 -0.60 14.22
CA VAL A 151 -6.72 0.78 13.97
C VAL A 151 -6.12 1.23 12.65
N LEU A 152 -6.96 1.57 11.68
CA LEU A 152 -6.51 2.11 10.41
C LEU A 152 -6.23 3.60 10.53
N VAL A 153 -5.20 4.05 9.83
CA VAL A 153 -4.85 5.48 9.74
C VAL A 153 -4.75 5.84 8.26
N THR A 154 -5.53 6.81 7.80
CA THR A 154 -5.36 7.29 6.43
C THR A 154 -4.06 8.08 6.32
N ALA A 155 -3.36 7.93 5.20
CA ALA A 155 -2.11 8.66 4.96
C ALA A 155 -2.35 10.18 4.98
N PRO A 156 -1.42 10.98 5.53
CA PRO A 156 -1.55 12.44 5.52
C PRO A 156 -1.51 12.99 4.10
N ALA A 157 -2.16 14.13 3.88
CA ALA A 157 -2.09 14.85 2.61
C ALA A 157 -0.64 15.31 2.32
N ARG A 158 -0.30 15.49 1.05
CA ARG A 158 0.92 16.20 0.66
C ARG A 158 0.66 17.71 0.59
N THR A 159 1.68 18.49 0.88
CA THR A 159 1.68 19.94 0.70
C THR A 159 1.85 20.31 -0.78
N ALA A 160 0.92 19.86 -1.61
CA ALA A 160 0.83 20.17 -3.02
C ALA A 160 -0.52 20.87 -3.25
N PHE A 161 -0.50 22.10 -3.77
CA PHE A 161 -1.68 22.93 -3.84
C PHE A 161 -2.10 23.20 -5.29
N ASN A 162 -3.40 23.30 -5.50
CA ASN A 162 -4.00 23.90 -6.67
C ASN A 162 -3.82 25.44 -6.62
N LYS A 163 -4.12 26.11 -7.74
CA LYS A 163 -4.03 27.60 -7.81
C LYS A 163 -4.99 28.34 -6.86
N ASP A 164 -6.04 27.66 -6.43
CA ASP A 164 -7.05 28.19 -5.50
C ASP A 164 -6.71 27.90 -4.02
N GLY A 165 -5.55 27.30 -3.73
CA GLY A 165 -5.10 26.98 -2.39
C GLY A 165 -5.61 25.66 -1.83
N THR A 166 -6.43 24.92 -2.57
CA THR A 166 -6.87 23.57 -2.15
C THR A 166 -5.79 22.52 -2.36
N ILE A 167 -5.81 21.46 -1.55
CA ILE A 167 -4.89 20.32 -1.71
C ILE A 167 -5.14 19.63 -3.05
N LYS A 168 -4.06 19.40 -3.77
CA LYS A 168 -4.08 18.76 -5.08
C LYS A 168 -4.19 17.24 -4.92
N ASP A 169 -5.03 16.62 -5.73
CA ASP A 169 -5.07 15.16 -5.92
C ASP A 169 -4.22 14.74 -7.13
N GLY A 170 -4.06 13.44 -7.31
CA GLY A 170 -3.40 12.83 -8.46
C GLY A 170 -2.40 11.75 -8.09
N PRO A 171 -1.91 11.02 -9.09
CA PRO A 171 -0.95 9.94 -8.91
C PRO A 171 0.33 10.42 -8.19
N GLY A 172 0.75 9.67 -7.18
CA GLY A 172 1.93 9.99 -6.38
C GLY A 172 1.76 11.16 -5.40
N LEU A 173 0.54 11.70 -5.24
CA LEU A 173 0.20 12.73 -4.27
C LEU A 173 -0.52 12.18 -3.01
N HIS A 174 -0.23 10.94 -2.67
CA HIS A 174 -0.75 10.27 -1.48
C HIS A 174 -2.26 10.04 -1.49
N GLY A 175 -2.75 9.44 -2.51
CA GLY A 175 -4.16 9.12 -2.57
C GLY A 175 -4.58 8.58 -3.92
N GLY A 176 -3.73 8.73 -4.94
CA GLY A 176 -4.10 8.42 -6.32
C GLY A 176 -5.15 9.39 -6.86
N ASP A 177 -5.65 9.13 -8.04
CA ASP A 177 -6.68 9.94 -8.66
C ASP A 177 -7.93 9.99 -7.77
N ASN A 178 -8.41 11.19 -7.49
CA ASN A 178 -9.57 11.45 -6.62
C ASN A 178 -9.43 10.77 -5.25
N PHE A 179 -8.21 10.77 -4.69
CA PHE A 179 -7.89 10.19 -3.38
C PHE A 179 -8.38 8.73 -3.21
N CYS A 180 -8.26 7.93 -4.25
CA CYS A 180 -8.83 6.58 -4.33
C CYS A 180 -8.28 5.62 -3.25
N TYR A 181 -6.98 5.70 -2.89
CA TYR A 181 -6.41 4.89 -1.81
C TYR A 181 -6.92 5.30 -0.43
N ILE A 182 -7.13 6.61 -0.21
CA ILE A 182 -7.75 7.10 1.03
C ILE A 182 -9.18 6.58 1.16
N ARG A 183 -9.94 6.60 0.06
CA ARG A 183 -11.30 6.04 0.04
C ARG A 183 -11.29 4.54 0.29
N ALA A 184 -10.39 3.79 -0.36
CA ALA A 184 -10.26 2.35 -0.14
C ALA A 184 -9.92 2.00 1.31
N MET A 185 -9.04 2.79 1.97
CA MET A 185 -8.73 2.62 3.39
C MET A 185 -9.96 2.83 4.28
N LYS A 186 -10.77 3.85 4.00
CA LYS A 186 -12.03 4.09 4.74
C LYS A 186 -13.05 2.96 4.49
N GLN A 187 -13.19 2.52 3.24
CA GLN A 187 -14.09 1.42 2.86
C GLN A 187 -13.76 0.12 3.59
N ILE A 188 -12.49 -0.28 3.63
CA ILE A 188 -12.12 -1.52 4.34
C ILE A 188 -12.33 -1.40 5.85
N GLY A 189 -12.12 -0.22 6.44
CA GLY A 189 -12.45 0.05 7.83
C GLY A 189 -13.93 -0.15 8.13
N GLU A 190 -14.80 0.40 7.28
CA GLU A 190 -16.25 0.25 7.34
C GLU A 190 -16.69 -1.21 7.19
N GLU A 191 -16.19 -1.90 6.15
CA GLU A 191 -16.53 -3.29 5.83
C GLU A 191 -16.09 -4.29 6.89
N THR A 192 -14.99 -4.00 7.58
CA THR A 192 -14.44 -4.87 8.62
C THR A 192 -14.78 -4.39 10.04
N HIS A 193 -15.55 -3.31 10.19
CA HIS A 193 -15.82 -2.66 11.47
C HIS A 193 -14.52 -2.33 12.24
N THR A 194 -13.49 -1.86 11.52
CA THR A 194 -12.21 -1.45 12.09
C THR A 194 -12.19 0.07 12.25
N PRO A 195 -11.83 0.61 13.43
CA PRO A 195 -11.72 2.06 13.63
C PRO A 195 -10.75 2.69 12.61
N VAL A 196 -11.12 3.88 12.09
CA VAL A 196 -10.30 4.66 11.15
C VAL A 196 -10.00 6.03 11.73
N ILE A 197 -8.73 6.37 11.86
CA ILE A 197 -8.26 7.73 12.13
C ILE A 197 -8.11 8.43 10.77
N ASP A 198 -8.96 9.39 10.47
CA ASP A 198 -8.93 10.14 9.20
C ASP A 198 -7.88 11.24 9.23
N LEU A 199 -6.60 10.84 9.29
CA LEU A 199 -5.48 11.77 9.31
C LEU A 199 -5.40 12.60 8.02
N PHE A 200 -5.83 12.04 6.89
CA PHE A 200 -5.90 12.76 5.61
C PHE A 200 -6.74 14.03 5.72
N SER A 201 -7.98 13.91 6.14
CA SER A 201 -8.89 15.06 6.24
C SER A 201 -8.41 16.11 7.27
N TYR A 202 -7.76 15.68 8.35
CA TYR A 202 -7.15 16.60 9.31
C TYR A 202 -6.00 17.38 8.70
N THR A 203 -5.11 16.71 7.97
CA THR A 203 -3.95 17.35 7.34
C THR A 203 -4.34 18.22 6.15
N VAL A 204 -5.37 17.86 5.37
CA VAL A 204 -5.96 18.75 4.35
C VAL A 204 -6.39 20.06 4.98
N LYS A 205 -7.25 20.02 6.00
CA LYS A 205 -7.72 21.23 6.71
C LYS A 205 -6.57 22.08 7.27
N LEU A 206 -5.58 21.40 7.86
CA LEU A 206 -4.41 22.11 8.40
C LEU A 206 -3.63 22.83 7.29
N PHE A 207 -3.28 22.12 6.23
CA PHE A 207 -2.45 22.68 5.17
C PHE A 207 -3.17 23.79 4.40
N GLU A 208 -4.45 23.61 4.08
CA GLU A 208 -5.26 24.65 3.44
C GLU A 208 -5.46 25.91 4.32
N SER A 209 -5.34 25.76 5.66
CA SER A 209 -5.45 26.90 6.57
C SER A 209 -4.17 27.72 6.74
N ILE A 210 -3.02 27.14 6.42
CA ILE A 210 -1.71 27.80 6.58
C ILE A 210 -1.06 28.21 5.25
N GLY A 211 -1.66 27.83 4.09
CA GLY A 211 -1.25 28.23 2.74
C GLY A 211 -0.16 27.38 2.16
#